data_ca4241b3313d51469764375637c2b148
#
_entry.id   ca4241b3313d51469764375637c2b148
#
_cell.length_a   1.000
_cell.length_b   1.000
_cell.length_c   1.000
_cell.angle_alpha   90.00
_cell.angle_beta   90.00
_cell.angle_gamma   90.00
#
_symmetry.space_group_name_H-M   'P 1'
#
loop_
_entity.id
_entity.type
_entity.pdbx_description
1 polymer ?
#
loop_
_entity_poly.entity_id
_entity_poly.type
_entity_poly.pdbx_seq_one_letter_code
_entity_poly.pdbx_strand_id
1 'polypeptide(L)'
;MSSPDDDVAGAGQCESGWCPKQEKLLQRWGEKAAGYRWLHNHARLHFKRQNDRLSYPSIIISSITGVGGFAVLGPTDHERDPETQQKIVILQYFFAFLNVVGGILNSIAKFSQSSYLAEQHALFANNYSKFYRAIDMELSIDRGNRPPMLEYVKKMRDNYDKLLDDAPQIPAVSIAAFNERFKEEKGMARPDICNGLSIITDDDVRDRDRRIERNWSIVRAFFNRGALSNRRSVDEQV
;
A
#
# COMPACT_ATOMS: atom_id res chain seq x y z
N MET A 1 56.09 20.33 17.37
CA MET A 1 55.82 18.90 17.51
C MET A 1 54.41 18.78 18.06
N SER A 2 53.44 18.81 17.18
CA SER A 2 52.00 18.61 17.54
C SER A 2 51.58 17.27 16.99
N SER A 3 51.09 16.42 17.89
CA SER A 3 50.68 15.03 17.60
C SER A 3 49.47 15.00 16.66
N PRO A 4 49.39 14.02 15.77
CA PRO A 4 48.24 13.81 14.88
C PRO A 4 47.32 12.71 15.41
N ASP A 5 46.71 12.89 16.59
CA ASP A 5 45.86 11.87 17.23
C ASP A 5 44.45 12.32 17.58
N ASP A 6 43.93 13.39 16.95
CA ASP A 6 42.59 13.93 17.29
C ASP A 6 41.46 13.59 16.29
N ASP A 7 41.63 12.62 15.36
CA ASP A 7 40.60 12.32 14.34
C ASP A 7 39.86 10.97 14.54
N VAL A 8 39.81 10.41 15.74
CA VAL A 8 39.04 9.16 16.04
C VAL A 8 37.91 9.38 17.06
N ALA A 9 37.26 10.53 17.02
CA ALA A 9 36.08 10.83 17.85
C ALA A 9 34.80 10.78 17.03
N GLY A 10 34.38 9.60 16.60
CA GLY A 10 33.15 9.44 15.80
C GLY A 10 32.41 8.10 16.01
N ALA A 11 32.87 7.23 16.89
CA ALA A 11 32.13 6.06 17.35
C ALA A 11 31.18 6.51 18.47
N GLY A 12 30.02 7.06 18.12
CA GLY A 12 28.99 7.45 19.10
C GLY A 12 28.70 6.30 20.05
N GLN A 13 29.06 6.45 21.31
CA GLN A 13 28.75 5.53 22.38
C GLN A 13 27.26 5.25 22.37
N CYS A 14 26.87 3.97 22.24
CA CYS A 14 25.48 3.55 22.23
C CYS A 14 24.98 3.61 23.68
N GLU A 15 24.42 4.74 24.10
CA GLU A 15 23.70 4.85 25.37
C GLU A 15 22.48 3.91 25.33
N SER A 16 22.31 3.07 26.34
CA SER A 16 21.23 2.05 26.41
C SER A 16 21.13 1.09 25.22
N GLY A 17 22.20 0.92 24.44
CA GLY A 17 22.24 0.05 23.25
C GLY A 17 21.58 0.62 22.00
N TRP A 18 21.06 1.85 22.04
CA TRP A 18 20.46 2.53 20.88
C TRP A 18 21.52 3.21 20.03
N CYS A 19 21.79 2.66 18.85
CA CYS A 19 22.72 3.20 17.88
C CYS A 19 21.98 3.74 16.65
N PRO A 20 22.53 4.74 15.95
CA PRO A 20 21.92 5.30 14.74
C PRO A 20 21.58 4.26 13.65
N LYS A 21 22.34 3.15 13.61
CA LYS A 21 22.09 2.04 12.67
C LYS A 21 20.75 1.36 12.92
N GLN A 22 20.42 1.13 14.18
CA GLN A 22 19.16 0.48 14.58
C GLN A 22 17.96 1.41 14.47
N GLU A 23 18.14 2.69 14.83
CA GLU A 23 17.10 3.71 14.62
C GLU A 23 16.73 3.80 13.15
N LYS A 24 17.72 3.81 12.26
CA LYS A 24 17.51 3.82 10.81
C LYS A 24 16.84 2.54 10.29
N LEU A 25 17.13 1.37 10.90
CA LEU A 25 16.45 0.12 10.58
C LEU A 25 14.96 0.20 10.93
N LEU A 26 14.63 0.66 12.15
CA LEU A 26 13.25 0.84 12.61
C LEU A 26 12.51 1.89 11.76
N GLN A 27 13.18 2.99 11.43
CA GLN A 27 12.61 4.00 10.52
C GLN A 27 12.23 3.38 9.17
N ARG A 28 13.10 2.58 8.57
CA ARG A 28 12.79 1.88 7.31
C ARG A 28 11.60 0.93 7.43
N TRP A 29 11.50 0.19 8.55
CA TRP A 29 10.32 -0.67 8.79
C TRP A 29 9.04 0.14 8.93
N GLY A 30 9.10 1.28 9.63
CA GLY A 30 7.99 2.22 9.72
C GLY A 30 7.57 2.75 8.36
N GLU A 31 8.51 3.21 7.54
CA GLU A 31 8.24 3.69 6.19
C GLU A 31 7.62 2.61 5.29
N LYS A 32 8.16 1.39 5.31
CA LYS A 32 7.58 0.24 4.60
C LYS A 32 6.15 -0.05 5.09
N ALA A 33 5.91 -0.01 6.40
CA ALA A 33 4.59 -0.20 6.97
C ALA A 33 3.60 0.89 6.54
N ALA A 34 4.05 2.15 6.43
CA ALA A 34 3.24 3.23 5.87
C ALA A 34 2.86 2.96 4.41
N GLY A 35 3.79 2.43 3.61
CA GLY A 35 3.53 1.99 2.24
C GLY A 35 2.52 0.84 2.17
N TYR A 36 2.68 -0.20 3.01
CA TYR A 36 1.70 -1.31 3.09
C TYR A 36 0.33 -0.82 3.55
N ARG A 37 0.24 0.10 4.50
CA ARG A 37 -1.01 0.74 4.89
C ARG A 37 -1.72 1.38 3.69
N TRP A 38 -0.98 2.10 2.86
CA TRP A 38 -1.55 2.73 1.67
C TRP A 38 -2.04 1.68 0.67
N LEU A 39 -1.24 0.64 0.40
CA LEU A 39 -1.60 -0.46 -0.50
C LEU A 39 -2.88 -1.17 -0.07
N HIS A 40 -2.99 -1.51 1.21
CA HIS A 40 -4.19 -2.14 1.76
C HIS A 40 -5.40 -1.21 1.73
N ASN A 41 -5.25 0.08 2.00
CA ASN A 41 -6.35 1.04 1.84
C ASN A 41 -6.83 1.16 0.38
N HIS A 42 -5.91 1.16 -0.58
CA HIS A 42 -6.26 1.17 -2.00
C HIS A 42 -6.97 -0.13 -2.41
N ALA A 43 -6.45 -1.29 -1.99
CA ALA A 43 -7.07 -2.59 -2.22
C ALA A 43 -8.48 -2.67 -1.61
N ARG A 44 -8.67 -2.17 -0.39
CA ARG A 44 -9.99 -2.06 0.26
C ARG A 44 -10.98 -1.30 -0.62
N LEU A 45 -10.58 -0.14 -1.14
CA LEU A 45 -11.46 0.66 -2.00
C LEU A 45 -11.75 -0.04 -3.32
N HIS A 46 -10.78 -0.77 -3.88
CA HIS A 46 -10.97 -1.56 -5.09
C HIS A 46 -12.03 -2.66 -4.87
N PHE A 47 -11.88 -3.49 -3.85
CA PHE A 47 -12.84 -4.56 -3.53
C PHE A 47 -14.21 -4.03 -3.10
N LYS A 48 -14.26 -2.91 -2.37
CA LYS A 48 -15.53 -2.25 -2.03
C LYS A 48 -16.28 -1.83 -3.30
N ARG A 49 -15.62 -1.17 -4.24
CA ARG A 49 -16.25 -0.77 -5.51
C ARG A 49 -16.72 -1.98 -6.33
N GLN A 50 -15.97 -3.08 -6.30
CA GLN A 50 -16.38 -4.32 -6.95
C GLN A 50 -17.63 -4.92 -6.31
N ASN A 51 -17.69 -4.96 -4.98
CA ASN A 51 -18.87 -5.39 -4.25
C ASN A 51 -20.09 -4.51 -4.56
N ASP A 52 -19.92 -3.19 -4.51
CA ASP A 52 -21.01 -2.23 -4.75
C ASP A 52 -21.59 -2.36 -6.16
N ARG A 53 -20.74 -2.60 -7.18
CA ARG A 53 -21.18 -2.83 -8.57
C ARG A 53 -22.05 -4.06 -8.76
N LEU A 54 -21.90 -5.07 -7.92
CA LEU A 54 -22.71 -6.30 -7.97
C LEU A 54 -23.94 -6.21 -7.05
N SER A 55 -23.77 -5.65 -5.86
CA SER A 55 -24.81 -5.61 -4.84
C SER A 55 -25.90 -4.61 -5.17
N TYR A 56 -25.61 -3.41 -5.65
CA TYR A 56 -26.64 -2.41 -5.95
C TYR A 56 -27.62 -2.86 -7.04
N PRO A 57 -27.18 -3.35 -8.23
CA PRO A 57 -28.15 -3.87 -9.20
C PRO A 57 -28.98 -5.02 -8.68
N SER A 58 -28.37 -5.92 -7.91
CA SER A 58 -29.09 -7.06 -7.32
C SER A 58 -30.19 -6.62 -6.34
N ILE A 59 -29.89 -5.63 -5.47
CA ILE A 59 -30.89 -5.08 -4.53
C ILE A 59 -32.03 -4.42 -5.31
N ILE A 60 -31.72 -3.62 -6.34
CA ILE A 60 -32.72 -2.95 -7.17
C ILE A 60 -33.63 -3.99 -7.85
N ILE A 61 -33.03 -5.01 -8.50
CA ILE A 61 -33.80 -6.07 -9.16
C ILE A 61 -34.68 -6.79 -8.14
N SER A 62 -34.15 -7.19 -7.00
CA SER A 62 -34.91 -7.89 -5.95
C SER A 62 -36.06 -7.05 -5.42
N SER A 63 -35.86 -5.73 -5.26
CA SER A 63 -36.90 -4.82 -4.80
C SER A 63 -38.04 -4.69 -5.83
N ILE A 64 -37.68 -4.56 -7.13
CA ILE A 64 -38.68 -4.46 -8.21
C ILE A 64 -39.44 -5.78 -8.35
N THR A 65 -38.75 -6.91 -8.34
CA THR A 65 -39.38 -8.23 -8.50
C THR A 65 -40.20 -8.63 -7.29
N GLY A 66 -39.78 -8.25 -6.08
CA GLY A 66 -40.55 -8.49 -4.85
C GLY A 66 -41.92 -7.77 -4.85
N VAL A 67 -41.91 -6.45 -5.10
CA VAL A 67 -43.15 -5.66 -5.13
C VAL A 67 -44.01 -5.99 -6.35
N GLY A 68 -43.36 -6.07 -7.55
CA GLY A 68 -44.07 -6.34 -8.81
C GLY A 68 -44.65 -7.74 -8.87
N GLY A 69 -44.00 -8.74 -8.27
CA GLY A 69 -44.50 -10.11 -8.18
C GLY A 69 -45.84 -10.19 -7.43
N PHE A 70 -45.96 -9.48 -6.32
CA PHE A 70 -47.22 -9.41 -5.59
C PHE A 70 -48.35 -8.78 -6.41
N ALA A 71 -48.06 -7.72 -7.17
CA ALA A 71 -49.06 -7.03 -8.00
C ALA A 71 -49.59 -7.92 -9.13
N VAL A 72 -48.73 -8.82 -9.67
CA VAL A 72 -49.09 -9.70 -10.77
C VAL A 72 -49.73 -11.02 -10.29
N LEU A 73 -49.38 -11.51 -9.08
CA LEU A 73 -49.94 -12.72 -8.47
C LEU A 73 -51.15 -12.45 -7.61
N GLY A 74 -51.62 -11.17 -7.48
CA GLY A 74 -52.83 -10.82 -6.72
C GLY A 74 -54.06 -11.58 -7.21
N PRO A 75 -55.15 -11.62 -6.40
CA PRO A 75 -56.31 -12.43 -6.70
C PRO A 75 -56.83 -12.16 -8.13
N THR A 76 -56.82 -13.22 -8.93
CA THR A 76 -57.31 -13.20 -10.29
C THR A 76 -58.85 -13.26 -10.21
N ASP A 77 -59.54 -12.11 -10.30
CA ASP A 77 -60.94 -12.10 -10.63
C ASP A 77 -61.11 -12.77 -11.99
N HIS A 78 -61.99 -13.78 -12.01
CA HIS A 78 -62.20 -14.65 -13.17
C HIS A 78 -62.77 -13.97 -14.43
N GLU A 79 -62.90 -12.66 -14.43
CA GLU A 79 -63.59 -11.86 -15.48
C GLU A 79 -62.65 -10.81 -16.12
N ARG A 80 -61.40 -11.23 -16.51
CA ARG A 80 -60.45 -10.32 -17.19
C ARG A 80 -60.54 -10.51 -18.71
N ASP A 81 -60.55 -9.38 -19.43
CA ASP A 81 -60.42 -9.37 -20.89
C ASP A 81 -59.20 -10.13 -21.38
N PRO A 82 -59.28 -10.84 -22.53
CA PRO A 82 -58.18 -11.62 -23.10
C PRO A 82 -56.91 -10.77 -23.34
N GLU A 83 -57.04 -9.50 -23.66
CA GLU A 83 -55.97 -8.56 -23.90
C GLU A 83 -55.20 -8.27 -22.58
N THR A 84 -55.90 -8.10 -21.48
CA THR A 84 -55.34 -7.89 -20.13
C THR A 84 -54.60 -9.13 -19.67
N GLN A 85 -55.15 -10.33 -19.94
CA GLN A 85 -54.51 -11.61 -19.61
C GLN A 85 -53.17 -11.78 -20.33
N GLN A 86 -53.08 -11.44 -21.60
CA GLN A 86 -51.84 -11.51 -22.40
C GLN A 86 -50.74 -10.56 -21.84
N LYS A 87 -51.15 -9.33 -21.46
CA LYS A 87 -50.22 -8.36 -20.84
C LYS A 87 -49.67 -8.86 -19.49
N ILE A 88 -50.48 -9.52 -18.68
CA ILE A 88 -50.06 -10.12 -17.41
C ILE A 88 -49.04 -11.25 -17.64
N VAL A 89 -49.28 -12.11 -18.61
CA VAL A 89 -48.37 -13.21 -18.95
C VAL A 89 -47.00 -12.68 -19.38
N ILE A 90 -46.97 -11.66 -20.23
CA ILE A 90 -45.72 -11.01 -20.66
C ILE A 90 -44.98 -10.43 -19.44
N LEU A 91 -45.70 -9.77 -18.54
CA LEU A 91 -45.12 -9.20 -17.32
C LEU A 91 -44.58 -10.30 -16.38
N GLN A 92 -45.24 -11.44 -16.26
CA GLN A 92 -44.76 -12.60 -15.52
C GLN A 92 -43.41 -13.12 -16.05
N TYR A 93 -43.30 -13.31 -17.37
CA TYR A 93 -42.04 -13.71 -17.99
C TYR A 93 -40.93 -12.68 -17.77
N PHE A 94 -41.25 -11.39 -17.83
CA PHE A 94 -40.29 -10.33 -17.54
C PHE A 94 -39.77 -10.41 -16.08
N PHE A 95 -40.65 -10.57 -15.10
CA PHE A 95 -40.24 -10.73 -13.72
C PHE A 95 -39.47 -12.05 -13.48
N ALA A 96 -39.86 -13.14 -14.14
CA ALA A 96 -39.13 -14.39 -14.07
C ALA A 96 -37.69 -14.20 -14.59
N PHE A 97 -37.52 -13.53 -15.72
CA PHE A 97 -36.20 -13.19 -16.27
C PHE A 97 -35.38 -12.34 -15.30
N LEU A 98 -35.96 -11.26 -14.72
CA LEU A 98 -35.26 -10.43 -13.74
C LEU A 98 -34.83 -11.23 -12.51
N ASN A 99 -35.65 -12.17 -12.03
CA ASN A 99 -35.29 -13.04 -10.91
C ASN A 99 -34.08 -13.92 -11.24
N VAL A 100 -34.00 -14.46 -12.45
CA VAL A 100 -32.82 -15.25 -12.89
C VAL A 100 -31.58 -14.37 -12.92
N VAL A 101 -31.68 -13.17 -13.50
CA VAL A 101 -30.54 -12.21 -13.54
C VAL A 101 -30.12 -11.80 -12.12
N GLY A 102 -31.07 -11.50 -11.25
CA GLY A 102 -30.79 -11.19 -9.84
C GLY A 102 -30.09 -12.34 -9.10
N GLY A 103 -30.55 -13.56 -9.33
CA GLY A 103 -29.94 -14.78 -8.78
C GLY A 103 -28.50 -14.98 -9.25
N ILE A 104 -28.21 -14.73 -10.54
CA ILE A 104 -26.86 -14.79 -11.09
C ILE A 104 -25.96 -13.73 -10.47
N LEU A 105 -26.43 -12.48 -10.38
CA LEU A 105 -25.65 -11.38 -9.76
C LEU A 105 -25.33 -11.67 -8.30
N ASN A 106 -26.30 -12.17 -7.52
CA ASN A 106 -26.11 -12.60 -6.14
C ASN A 106 -25.06 -13.71 -6.02
N SER A 107 -25.15 -14.70 -6.92
CA SER A 107 -24.20 -15.80 -6.94
C SER A 107 -22.77 -15.32 -7.23
N ILE A 108 -22.59 -14.44 -8.21
CA ILE A 108 -21.28 -13.82 -8.53
C ILE A 108 -20.78 -12.98 -7.34
N ALA A 109 -21.63 -12.15 -6.73
CA ALA A 109 -21.27 -11.33 -5.58
C ALA A 109 -20.79 -12.21 -4.40
N LYS A 110 -21.50 -13.27 -4.11
CA LYS A 110 -21.14 -14.22 -3.05
C LYS A 110 -19.84 -15.00 -3.36
N PHE A 111 -19.66 -15.42 -4.61
CA PHE A 111 -18.46 -16.14 -5.03
C PHE A 111 -17.21 -15.26 -5.02
N SER A 112 -17.32 -13.98 -5.39
CA SER A 112 -16.20 -13.07 -5.45
C SER A 112 -15.64 -12.68 -4.08
N GLN A 113 -16.40 -12.87 -2.99
CA GLN A 113 -16.05 -12.52 -1.62
C GLN A 113 -15.50 -11.08 -1.44
N SER A 114 -15.87 -10.16 -2.34
CA SER A 114 -15.31 -8.81 -2.41
C SER A 114 -15.53 -8.01 -1.13
N SER A 115 -16.67 -8.19 -0.45
CA SER A 115 -16.95 -7.55 0.85
C SER A 115 -15.99 -8.02 1.92
N TYR A 116 -15.79 -9.34 2.04
CA TYR A 116 -14.85 -9.94 2.99
C TYR A 116 -13.41 -9.47 2.75
N LEU A 117 -12.96 -9.47 1.49
CA LEU A 117 -11.62 -8.99 1.13
C LEU A 117 -11.46 -7.50 1.46
N ALA A 118 -12.48 -6.68 1.23
CA ALA A 118 -12.45 -5.27 1.59
C ALA A 118 -12.28 -5.07 3.11
N GLU A 119 -12.97 -5.86 3.93
CA GLU A 119 -12.85 -5.83 5.39
C GLU A 119 -11.47 -6.29 5.86
N GLN A 120 -10.95 -7.39 5.29
CA GLN A 120 -9.61 -7.87 5.61
C GLN A 120 -8.55 -6.81 5.29
N HIS A 121 -8.60 -6.20 4.12
CA HIS A 121 -7.68 -5.12 3.77
C HIS A 121 -7.83 -3.89 4.69
N ALA A 122 -9.04 -3.55 5.16
CA ALA A 122 -9.24 -2.49 6.13
C ALA A 122 -8.56 -2.80 7.48
N LEU A 123 -8.69 -4.04 7.95
CA LEU A 123 -8.06 -4.52 9.18
C LEU A 123 -6.53 -4.41 9.10
N PHE A 124 -5.94 -4.90 8.01
CA PHE A 124 -4.49 -4.86 7.83
C PHE A 124 -3.96 -3.43 7.63
N ALA A 125 -4.68 -2.55 6.93
CA ALA A 125 -4.34 -1.14 6.86
C ALA A 125 -4.25 -0.49 8.26
N ASN A 126 -5.20 -0.83 9.15
CA ASN A 126 -5.17 -0.36 10.53
C ASN A 126 -4.01 -0.96 11.34
N ASN A 127 -3.70 -2.24 11.15
CA ASN A 127 -2.62 -2.92 11.85
C ASN A 127 -1.25 -2.35 11.43
N TYR A 128 -1.01 -2.12 10.14
CA TYR A 128 0.19 -1.43 9.67
C TYR A 128 0.27 0.02 10.18
N SER A 129 -0.88 0.71 10.32
CA SER A 129 -0.92 2.04 10.92
C SER A 129 -0.53 2.02 12.41
N LYS A 130 -0.95 1.01 13.17
CA LYS A 130 -0.54 0.82 14.57
C LYS A 130 0.96 0.54 14.69
N PHE A 131 1.48 -0.33 13.81
CA PHE A 131 2.90 -0.66 13.76
C PHE A 131 3.76 0.57 13.45
N TYR A 132 3.38 1.36 12.43
CA TYR A 132 4.04 2.62 12.11
C TYR A 132 4.08 3.57 13.29
N ARG A 133 2.93 3.81 13.94
CA ARG A 133 2.85 4.72 15.09
C ARG A 133 3.64 4.23 16.29
N ALA A 134 3.71 2.91 16.53
CA ALA A 134 4.51 2.36 17.63
C ALA A 134 6.01 2.69 17.45
N ILE A 135 6.52 2.58 16.23
CA ILE A 135 7.91 2.94 15.92
C ILE A 135 8.11 4.46 15.99
N ASP A 136 7.21 5.24 15.42
CA ASP A 136 7.28 6.70 15.39
C ASP A 136 7.27 7.29 16.80
N MET A 137 6.40 6.81 17.67
CA MET A 137 6.36 7.20 19.09
C MET A 137 7.64 6.85 19.82
N GLU A 138 8.16 5.62 19.62
CA GLU A 138 9.38 5.19 20.29
C GLU A 138 10.60 6.00 19.87
N LEU A 139 10.73 6.28 18.58
CA LEU A 139 11.82 7.11 18.04
C LEU A 139 11.72 8.58 18.49
N SER A 140 10.54 9.03 18.92
CA SER A 140 10.31 10.39 19.44
C SER A 140 10.69 10.52 20.93
N ILE A 141 10.90 9.42 21.66
CA ILE A 141 11.33 9.43 23.06
C ILE A 141 12.86 9.60 23.11
N ASP A 142 13.39 10.26 24.14
CA ASP A 142 14.82 10.36 24.40
C ASP A 142 15.45 8.98 24.60
N ARG A 143 16.64 8.74 24.05
CA ARG A 143 17.33 7.43 24.07
C ARG A 143 17.46 6.83 25.47
N GLY A 144 17.70 7.64 26.50
CA GLY A 144 17.83 7.19 27.88
C GLY A 144 16.54 6.63 28.47
N ASN A 145 15.38 7.01 27.94
CA ASN A 145 14.06 6.63 28.45
C ASN A 145 13.41 5.51 27.61
N ARG A 146 14.09 5.04 26.56
CA ARG A 146 13.60 3.94 25.71
C ARG A 146 13.87 2.56 26.37
N PRO A 147 13.06 1.54 26.06
CA PRO A 147 13.31 0.18 26.49
C PRO A 147 14.63 -0.36 25.90
N PRO A 148 15.16 -1.49 26.42
CA PRO A 148 16.34 -2.13 25.86
C PRO A 148 16.17 -2.40 24.38
N MET A 149 17.10 -1.88 23.57
CA MET A 149 17.00 -1.84 22.11
C MET A 149 16.82 -3.23 21.48
N LEU A 150 17.58 -4.23 21.94
CA LEU A 150 17.54 -5.59 21.37
C LEU A 150 16.15 -6.24 21.56
N GLU A 151 15.53 -6.04 22.71
CA GLU A 151 14.20 -6.54 23.02
C GLU A 151 13.14 -5.85 22.15
N TYR A 152 13.24 -4.53 22.03
CA TYR A 152 12.31 -3.75 21.22
C TYR A 152 12.38 -4.12 19.73
N VAL A 153 13.59 -4.22 19.17
CA VAL A 153 13.78 -4.61 17.76
C VAL A 153 13.28 -6.04 17.52
N LYS A 154 13.54 -6.99 18.43
CA LYS A 154 13.02 -8.35 18.31
C LYS A 154 11.49 -8.35 18.29
N LYS A 155 10.86 -7.66 19.24
CA LYS A 155 9.39 -7.51 19.30
C LYS A 155 8.82 -6.88 18.02
N MET A 156 9.45 -5.82 17.51
CA MET A 156 8.99 -5.16 16.28
C MET A 156 9.17 -6.06 15.06
N ARG A 157 10.28 -6.81 14.96
CA ARG A 157 10.47 -7.79 13.91
C ARG A 157 9.38 -8.86 13.92
N ASP A 158 9.15 -9.50 15.08
CA ASP A 158 8.15 -10.56 15.20
C ASP A 158 6.74 -10.04 14.84
N ASN A 159 6.41 -8.80 15.23
CA ASN A 159 5.16 -8.15 14.82
C ASN A 159 5.09 -7.87 13.31
N TYR A 160 6.20 -7.43 12.71
CA TYR A 160 6.27 -7.13 11.28
C TYR A 160 6.13 -8.40 10.44
N ASP A 161 6.85 -9.46 10.81
CA ASP A 161 6.79 -10.77 10.15
C ASP A 161 5.36 -11.32 10.22
N LYS A 162 4.71 -11.26 11.38
CA LYS A 162 3.31 -11.66 11.53
C LYS A 162 2.36 -10.84 10.64
N LEU A 163 2.59 -9.53 10.51
CA LEU A 163 1.76 -8.71 9.62
C LEU A 163 1.93 -9.10 8.15
N LEU A 164 3.13 -9.50 7.73
CA LEU A 164 3.40 -9.96 6.37
C LEU A 164 2.78 -11.34 6.10
N ASP A 165 2.90 -12.26 7.06
CA ASP A 165 2.43 -13.64 6.93
C ASP A 165 0.89 -13.73 6.89
N ASP A 166 0.21 -12.95 7.75
CA ASP A 166 -1.24 -13.00 7.89
C ASP A 166 -1.97 -12.11 6.86
N ALA A 167 -1.26 -11.22 6.16
CA ALA A 167 -1.86 -10.23 5.27
C ALA A 167 -2.50 -10.85 4.02
N PRO A 168 -3.71 -10.40 3.63
CA PRO A 168 -4.31 -10.83 2.37
C PRO A 168 -3.49 -10.32 1.19
N GLN A 169 -3.51 -11.09 0.09
CA GLN A 169 -2.75 -10.77 -1.12
C GLN A 169 -3.19 -9.43 -1.72
N ILE A 170 -2.23 -8.54 -1.94
CA ILE A 170 -2.46 -7.23 -2.52
C ILE A 170 -2.67 -7.37 -4.03
N PRO A 171 -3.78 -6.84 -4.60
CA PRO A 171 -4.04 -6.93 -6.02
C PRO A 171 -3.05 -6.09 -6.83
N ALA A 172 -2.67 -6.58 -8.02
CA ALA A 172 -1.70 -5.93 -8.91
C ALA A 172 -2.08 -4.48 -9.26
N VAL A 173 -3.39 -4.19 -9.34
CA VAL A 173 -3.88 -2.82 -9.58
C VAL A 173 -3.47 -1.85 -8.46
N SER A 174 -3.40 -2.31 -7.21
CA SER A 174 -2.95 -1.48 -6.08
C SER A 174 -1.45 -1.25 -6.10
N ILE A 175 -0.66 -2.25 -6.51
CA ILE A 175 0.79 -2.13 -6.67
C ILE A 175 1.12 -1.15 -7.80
N ALA A 176 0.44 -1.25 -8.94
CA ALA A 176 0.61 -0.33 -10.06
C ALA A 176 0.26 1.12 -9.68
N ALA A 177 -0.85 1.31 -8.97
CA ALA A 177 -1.28 2.62 -8.48
C ALA A 177 -0.29 3.23 -7.46
N PHE A 178 0.31 2.38 -6.60
CA PHE A 178 1.36 2.81 -5.66
C PHE A 178 2.60 3.28 -6.42
N ASN A 179 3.08 2.47 -7.36
CA ASN A 179 4.28 2.79 -8.13
C ASN A 179 4.12 4.07 -8.95
N GLU A 180 2.94 4.31 -9.52
CA GLU A 180 2.66 5.55 -10.24
C GLU A 180 2.58 6.75 -9.29
N ARG A 181 1.87 6.61 -8.16
CA ARG A 181 1.67 7.70 -7.18
C ARG A 181 2.97 8.17 -6.54
N PHE A 182 3.87 7.24 -6.21
CA PHE A 182 5.11 7.51 -5.49
C PHE A 182 6.36 7.40 -6.38
N LYS A 183 6.20 7.56 -7.69
CA LYS A 183 7.28 7.44 -8.68
C LYS A 183 8.44 8.40 -8.42
N GLU A 184 8.13 9.61 -8.00
CA GLU A 184 9.11 10.69 -7.79
C GLU A 184 9.70 10.72 -6.37
N GLU A 185 9.09 10.04 -5.42
CA GLU A 185 9.55 9.99 -4.04
C GLU A 185 10.73 9.01 -3.86
N LYS A 186 11.95 9.54 -3.96
CA LYS A 186 13.20 8.75 -3.90
C LYS A 186 13.74 8.51 -2.47
N GLY A 187 13.19 9.15 -1.45
CA GLY A 187 13.74 9.15 -0.08
C GLY A 187 13.14 8.11 0.86
N MET A 188 11.94 7.61 0.59
CA MET A 188 11.19 6.72 1.46
C MET A 188 11.47 5.24 1.15
N ALA A 189 11.60 4.41 2.18
CA ALA A 189 11.70 2.96 2.00
C ALA A 189 10.36 2.39 1.49
N ARG A 190 10.39 1.81 0.30
CA ARG A 190 9.22 1.23 -0.35
C ARG A 190 8.92 -0.17 0.19
N PRO A 191 7.65 -0.61 0.21
CA PRO A 191 7.27 -2.01 0.46
C PRO A 191 8.01 -2.96 -0.48
N ASP A 192 8.42 -4.13 0.03
CA ASP A 192 9.23 -5.08 -0.75
C ASP A 192 8.49 -5.59 -1.99
N ILE A 193 7.18 -5.74 -1.91
CA ILE A 193 6.32 -6.12 -3.05
C ILE A 193 6.33 -5.11 -4.22
N CYS A 194 6.73 -3.85 -3.96
CA CYS A 194 6.81 -2.79 -4.98
C CYS A 194 8.21 -2.61 -5.57
N ASN A 195 9.24 -3.20 -4.95
CA ASN A 195 10.66 -2.99 -5.32
C ASN A 195 11.23 -4.06 -6.24
N GLY A 196 10.50 -5.16 -6.49
CA GLY A 196 11.05 -6.34 -7.14
C GLY A 196 12.11 -7.03 -6.27
N LEU A 197 13.09 -7.68 -6.89
CA LEU A 197 14.19 -8.33 -6.18
C LEU A 197 15.23 -7.28 -5.73
N SER A 198 15.52 -7.24 -4.43
CA SER A 198 16.58 -6.39 -3.87
C SER A 198 17.72 -7.24 -3.34
N ILE A 199 18.97 -6.79 -3.58
CA ILE A 199 20.16 -7.42 -3.01
C ILE A 199 20.25 -7.02 -1.53
N ILE A 200 20.45 -8.01 -0.66
CA ILE A 200 20.75 -7.76 0.75
C ILE A 200 22.19 -7.27 0.83
N THR A 201 22.37 -6.00 1.16
CA THR A 201 23.67 -5.38 1.31
C THR A 201 23.79 -4.79 2.71
N ASP A 202 24.94 -4.93 3.34
CA ASP A 202 25.21 -4.24 4.60
C ASP A 202 25.08 -2.72 4.40
N ASP A 203 24.40 -2.05 5.33
CA ASP A 203 24.18 -0.61 5.25
C ASP A 203 25.48 0.20 5.27
N ASP A 204 26.49 -0.30 5.98
CA ASP A 204 27.81 0.32 6.02
C ASP A 204 28.50 0.29 4.64
N VAL A 205 28.29 -0.77 3.85
CA VAL A 205 28.79 -0.87 2.46
C VAL A 205 28.03 0.12 1.57
N ARG A 206 26.70 0.18 1.67
CA ARG A 206 25.90 1.14 0.88
C ARG A 206 26.22 2.60 1.19
N ASP A 207 26.43 2.93 2.47
CA ASP A 207 26.77 4.30 2.85
C ASP A 207 28.20 4.65 2.42
N ARG A 208 29.12 3.69 2.41
CA ARG A 208 30.47 3.84 1.86
C ARG A 208 30.42 4.09 0.35
N ASP A 209 29.67 3.28 -0.39
CA ASP A 209 29.55 3.41 -1.85
C ASP A 209 28.93 4.75 -2.22
N ARG A 210 27.87 5.18 -1.52
CA ARG A 210 27.26 6.50 -1.72
C ARG A 210 28.20 7.66 -1.39
N ARG A 211 29.10 7.49 -0.42
CA ARG A 211 30.13 8.48 -0.08
C ARG A 211 31.20 8.55 -1.15
N ILE A 212 31.61 7.39 -1.66
CA ILE A 212 32.56 7.29 -2.77
C ILE A 212 31.97 7.94 -4.02
N GLU A 213 30.74 7.63 -4.41
CA GLU A 213 30.08 8.23 -5.57
C GLU A 213 29.95 9.75 -5.46
N ARG A 214 29.59 10.28 -4.28
CA ARG A 214 29.56 11.72 -4.04
C ARG A 214 30.94 12.37 -4.21
N ASN A 215 31.96 11.76 -3.66
CA ASN A 215 33.33 12.26 -3.80
C ASN A 215 33.78 12.25 -5.26
N TRP A 216 33.49 11.17 -6.00
CA TRP A 216 33.78 11.09 -7.43
C TRP A 216 33.00 12.11 -8.27
N SER A 217 31.77 12.41 -7.93
CA SER A 217 30.98 13.43 -8.63
C SER A 217 31.57 14.83 -8.44
N ILE A 218 32.07 15.14 -7.24
CA ILE A 218 32.76 16.40 -6.94
C ILE A 218 34.07 16.50 -7.72
N VAL A 219 34.89 15.43 -7.71
CA VAL A 219 36.15 15.39 -8.45
C VAL A 219 35.89 15.56 -9.94
N ARG A 220 34.89 14.86 -10.51
CA ARG A 220 34.53 14.98 -11.93
C ARG A 220 34.06 16.38 -12.28
N ALA A 221 33.27 17.03 -11.41
CA ALA A 221 32.85 18.42 -11.60
C ALA A 221 34.02 19.39 -11.58
N PHE A 222 35.05 19.13 -10.75
CA PHE A 222 36.25 19.95 -10.67
C PHE A 222 37.11 19.83 -11.95
N PHE A 223 37.31 18.62 -12.45
CA PHE A 223 38.02 18.39 -13.69
C PHE A 223 37.32 18.99 -14.91
N ASN A 224 35.97 18.89 -14.98
CA ASN A 224 35.21 19.50 -16.06
C ASN A 224 35.28 21.02 -16.05
N ARG A 225 35.29 21.68 -14.87
CA ARG A 225 35.50 23.13 -14.76
C ARG A 225 36.91 23.54 -15.22
N GLY A 226 37.92 22.77 -14.84
CA GLY A 226 39.31 23.04 -15.29
C GLY A 226 39.47 22.91 -16.79
N ALA A 227 38.82 21.93 -17.41
CA ALA A 227 38.86 21.74 -18.86
C ALA A 227 38.14 22.88 -19.64
N LEU A 228 37.07 23.44 -19.08
CA LEU A 228 36.37 24.59 -19.68
C LEU A 228 37.14 25.91 -19.51
N SER A 229 37.88 26.08 -18.40
CA SER A 229 38.74 27.25 -18.19
C SER A 229 39.93 27.26 -19.16
N ASN A 230 40.52 26.08 -19.42
CA ASN A 230 41.67 25.96 -20.33
C ASN A 230 41.29 26.14 -21.82
N ARG A 231 40.04 25.87 -22.23
CA ARG A 231 39.52 26.19 -23.58
C ARG A 231 39.35 27.67 -23.79
N ARG A 232 38.87 28.42 -22.79
CA ARG A 232 38.72 29.88 -22.92
C ARG A 232 40.01 30.65 -23.04
N SER A 233 41.11 30.14 -22.41
CA SER A 233 42.42 30.79 -22.52
C SER A 233 43.14 30.53 -23.85
N VAL A 234 42.70 29.51 -24.63
CA VAL A 234 43.25 29.22 -25.97
C VAL A 234 42.49 30.02 -27.03
N ASP A 235 41.19 30.29 -26.86
CA ASP A 235 40.40 31.06 -27.80
C ASP A 235 40.63 32.62 -27.69
N GLU A 236 41.28 33.11 -26.64
CA GLU A 236 41.66 34.49 -26.46
C GLU A 236 43.06 34.85 -27.03
N GLN A 237 43.81 33.86 -27.57
CA GLN A 237 45.16 34.07 -28.12
C GLN A 237 45.23 33.86 -29.66
N VAL A 238 44.09 33.78 -30.35
CA VAL A 238 43.95 33.76 -31.81
C VAL A 238 43.21 35.02 -32.25
#